data_82a026e664955e3b3106c267b4f1d46f
#
_entry.id   82a026e664955e3b3106c267b4f1d46f
#
_cell.length_a   1.000
_cell.length_b   1.000
_cell.length_c   1.000
_cell.angle_alpha   90.00
_cell.angle_beta   90.00
_cell.angle_gamma   90.00
#
_symmetry.space_group_name_H-M   'P 1'
#
loop_
_entity.id
_entity.type
_entity.pdbx_description
1 polymer ?
#
loop_
_entity_poly.entity_id
_entity_poly.type
_entity_poly.pdbx_seq_one_letter_code
_entity_poly.pdbx_strand_id
1 'polypeptide(L)'
;MIFFAGKEKTEDLLDQAMSYLEKGQPKVAIPLFKKIVKQEPKNTTALYNQGLALNQLKKYQDAITCFDKVIEINPDDIGSINNRGISLAELGNTDDAFEYYNKAIEIDPKYAAAHYNKGVLYDKLLQHEEAIESLDEALKCDSGNVNTAFYRGIVFGKMKKHEQALNCFENIIRKHPKHMDAFFHKGIELAELGKHEKAIEIFDKLLQIHGNNVNVIYAISRSNAAMGNIDKALYLLEQAIKKDRKTIKKWAIDDEFFDSLLDEPKFRKLVK
;
A
#
# COMPACT_ATOMS: atom_id res chain seq x y z
N MET A 1 31.36 40.34 -24.43
CA MET A 1 31.60 39.51 -23.22
C MET A 1 30.67 38.31 -23.31
N ILE A 2 31.18 37.18 -23.81
CA ILE A 2 30.37 35.94 -23.91
C ILE A 2 30.44 35.31 -22.53
N PHE A 3 29.33 35.37 -21.76
CA PHE A 3 29.19 34.63 -20.52
C PHE A 3 29.18 33.13 -20.89
N PHE A 4 30.25 32.43 -20.68
CA PHE A 4 30.26 30.98 -20.54
C PHE A 4 29.45 30.68 -19.26
N ALA A 5 28.17 30.37 -19.40
CA ALA A 5 27.43 29.76 -18.34
C ALA A 5 28.17 28.48 -17.96
N GLY A 6 28.82 28.49 -16.81
CA GLY A 6 29.57 27.34 -16.31
C GLY A 6 28.63 26.13 -16.28
N LYS A 7 29.13 24.99 -16.78
CA LYS A 7 28.39 23.75 -16.79
C LYS A 7 28.05 23.45 -15.32
N GLU A 8 26.76 23.45 -15.00
CA GLU A 8 26.29 23.14 -13.65
C GLU A 8 26.82 21.76 -13.24
N LYS A 9 27.41 21.66 -12.06
CA LYS A 9 28.07 20.42 -11.64
C LYS A 9 27.02 19.31 -11.50
N THR A 10 27.38 18.10 -11.89
CA THR A 10 26.50 16.91 -11.79
C THR A 10 26.07 16.68 -10.36
N GLU A 11 26.96 16.90 -9.37
CA GLU A 11 26.64 16.77 -7.94
C GLU A 11 25.55 17.73 -7.51
N ASP A 12 25.65 19.02 -7.86
CA ASP A 12 24.65 20.04 -7.52
C ASP A 12 23.27 19.71 -8.13
N LEU A 13 23.27 19.19 -9.37
CA LEU A 13 22.04 18.74 -10.05
C LEU A 13 21.44 17.51 -9.38
N LEU A 14 22.29 16.58 -8.92
CA LEU A 14 21.84 15.36 -8.24
C LEU A 14 21.19 15.69 -6.91
N ASP A 15 21.82 16.54 -6.10
CA ASP A 15 21.29 16.98 -4.81
C ASP A 15 19.95 17.71 -4.97
N GLN A 16 19.84 18.59 -5.96
CA GLN A 16 18.57 19.25 -6.29
C GLN A 16 17.49 18.25 -6.70
N ALA A 17 17.81 17.30 -7.59
CA ALA A 17 16.88 16.31 -8.08
C ALA A 17 16.38 15.40 -6.94
N MET A 18 17.29 14.95 -6.07
CA MET A 18 16.97 14.15 -4.90
C MET A 18 16.08 14.91 -3.93
N SER A 19 16.38 16.20 -3.65
CA SER A 19 15.53 17.04 -2.80
C SER A 19 14.10 17.18 -3.33
N TYR A 20 13.93 17.32 -4.66
CA TYR A 20 12.59 17.36 -5.27
C TYR A 20 11.87 16.01 -5.16
N LEU A 21 12.61 14.91 -5.31
CA LEU A 21 12.03 13.57 -5.18
C LEU A 21 11.54 13.29 -3.73
N GLU A 22 12.36 13.67 -2.74
CA GLU A 22 11.99 13.58 -1.31
C GLU A 22 10.75 14.43 -0.95
N LYS A 23 10.60 15.58 -1.60
CA LYS A 23 9.41 16.45 -1.47
C LYS A 23 8.18 15.94 -2.25
N GLY A 24 8.25 14.74 -2.85
CA GLY A 24 7.16 14.19 -3.65
C GLY A 24 6.91 14.95 -4.95
N GLN A 25 7.94 15.56 -5.54
CA GLN A 25 7.87 16.35 -6.78
C GLN A 25 8.61 15.68 -7.95
N PRO A 26 8.25 14.43 -8.32
CA PRO A 26 8.97 13.68 -9.36
C PRO A 26 8.94 14.36 -10.72
N LYS A 27 7.88 15.12 -11.04
CA LYS A 27 7.81 15.88 -12.30
C LYS A 27 8.91 16.93 -12.44
N VAL A 28 9.39 17.50 -11.33
CA VAL A 28 10.48 18.48 -11.30
C VAL A 28 11.84 17.80 -11.28
N ALA A 29 11.96 16.66 -10.59
CA ALA A 29 13.22 15.90 -10.48
C ALA A 29 13.65 15.26 -11.82
N ILE A 30 12.71 14.71 -12.61
CA ILE A 30 13.02 13.99 -13.86
C ILE A 30 13.85 14.82 -14.86
N PRO A 31 13.54 16.10 -15.18
CA PRO A 31 14.37 16.89 -16.07
C PRO A 31 15.82 17.07 -15.59
N LEU A 32 16.04 17.14 -14.28
CA LEU A 32 17.37 17.25 -13.68
C LEU A 32 18.15 15.94 -13.86
N PHE A 33 17.54 14.80 -13.54
CA PHE A 33 18.13 13.48 -13.80
C PHE A 33 18.46 13.29 -15.28
N LYS A 34 17.57 13.69 -16.20
CA LYS A 34 17.84 13.65 -17.64
C LYS A 34 19.05 14.51 -18.03
N LYS A 35 19.21 15.68 -17.41
CA LYS A 35 20.36 16.55 -17.65
C LYS A 35 21.67 15.89 -17.19
N ILE A 36 21.64 15.22 -16.02
CA ILE A 36 22.78 14.44 -15.50
C ILE A 36 23.11 13.31 -16.48
N VAL A 37 22.15 12.47 -16.82
CA VAL A 37 22.34 11.32 -17.73
C VAL A 37 22.86 11.76 -19.11
N LYS A 38 22.45 12.95 -19.59
CA LYS A 38 23.01 13.52 -20.83
C LYS A 38 24.49 13.89 -20.70
N GLN A 39 24.93 14.33 -19.52
CA GLN A 39 26.35 14.66 -19.27
C GLN A 39 27.16 13.41 -18.96
N GLU A 40 26.60 12.48 -18.23
CA GLU A 40 27.20 11.26 -17.71
C GLU A 40 26.27 10.07 -18.00
N PRO A 41 26.33 9.49 -19.20
CA PRO A 41 25.37 8.40 -19.58
C PRO A 41 25.44 7.14 -18.73
N LYS A 42 26.53 6.93 -18.00
CA LYS A 42 26.74 5.80 -17.09
C LYS A 42 26.55 6.16 -15.61
N ASN A 43 25.94 7.32 -15.31
CA ASN A 43 25.62 7.68 -13.93
C ASN A 43 24.42 6.84 -13.42
N THR A 44 24.73 5.70 -12.80
CA THR A 44 23.72 4.74 -12.32
C THR A 44 22.81 5.34 -11.26
N THR A 45 23.32 6.23 -10.40
CA THR A 45 22.51 6.91 -9.39
C THR A 45 21.42 7.78 -10.04
N ALA A 46 21.77 8.56 -11.06
CA ALA A 46 20.80 9.38 -11.76
C ALA A 46 19.78 8.54 -12.56
N LEU A 47 20.24 7.46 -13.22
CA LEU A 47 19.36 6.53 -13.94
C LEU A 47 18.38 5.84 -12.99
N TYR A 48 18.86 5.30 -11.88
CA TYR A 48 18.05 4.62 -10.87
C TYR A 48 16.96 5.55 -10.30
N ASN A 49 17.36 6.74 -9.84
CA ASN A 49 16.42 7.69 -9.26
C ASN A 49 15.45 8.29 -10.30
N GLN A 50 15.88 8.42 -11.57
CA GLN A 50 14.97 8.75 -12.66
C GLN A 50 13.91 7.66 -12.83
N GLY A 51 14.30 6.38 -12.78
CA GLY A 51 13.38 5.24 -12.80
C GLY A 51 12.37 5.28 -11.65
N LEU A 52 12.85 5.54 -10.43
CA LEU A 52 11.96 5.68 -9.26
C LEU A 52 10.95 6.83 -9.44
N ALA A 53 11.41 7.99 -9.91
CA ALA A 53 10.54 9.13 -10.19
C ALA A 53 9.50 8.84 -11.28
N LEU A 54 9.87 8.06 -12.29
CA LEU A 54 8.95 7.61 -13.36
C LEU A 54 7.92 6.62 -12.82
N ASN A 55 8.30 5.68 -11.95
CA ASN A 55 7.40 4.76 -11.27
C ASN A 55 6.37 5.51 -10.42
N GLN A 56 6.78 6.54 -9.65
CA GLN A 56 5.85 7.39 -8.90
C GLN A 56 4.81 8.08 -9.80
N LEU A 57 5.18 8.40 -11.05
CA LEU A 57 4.28 8.96 -12.06
C LEU A 57 3.52 7.89 -12.87
N LYS A 58 3.63 6.61 -12.51
CA LYS A 58 3.05 5.46 -13.23
C LYS A 58 3.52 5.35 -14.69
N LYS A 59 4.71 5.88 -15.00
CA LYS A 59 5.36 5.78 -16.30
C LYS A 59 6.26 4.54 -16.33
N TYR A 60 5.64 3.38 -16.14
CA TYR A 60 6.33 2.13 -15.87
C TYR A 60 7.26 1.69 -17.01
N GLN A 61 6.87 1.86 -18.28
CA GLN A 61 7.72 1.51 -19.41
C GLN A 61 8.98 2.38 -19.50
N ASP A 62 8.85 3.68 -19.22
CA ASP A 62 10.00 4.58 -19.18
C ASP A 62 10.92 4.25 -17.98
N ALA A 63 10.34 3.83 -16.84
CA ALA A 63 11.08 3.40 -15.66
C ALA A 63 11.91 2.14 -15.95
N ILE A 64 11.32 1.13 -16.59
CA ILE A 64 12.01 -0.08 -17.04
C ILE A 64 13.24 0.29 -17.86
N THR A 65 13.10 1.20 -18.83
CA THR A 65 14.24 1.64 -19.66
C THR A 65 15.39 2.24 -18.83
N CYS A 66 15.06 2.91 -17.72
CA CYS A 66 16.08 3.45 -16.83
C CYS A 66 16.76 2.33 -16.01
N PHE A 67 15.99 1.40 -15.46
CA PHE A 67 16.52 0.27 -14.70
C PHE A 67 17.33 -0.68 -15.60
N ASP A 68 16.91 -0.92 -16.85
CA ASP A 68 17.67 -1.73 -17.81
C ASP A 68 19.08 -1.16 -18.02
N LYS A 69 19.20 0.16 -18.19
CA LYS A 69 20.53 0.82 -18.32
C LYS A 69 21.39 0.65 -17.08
N VAL A 70 20.80 0.69 -15.89
CA VAL A 70 21.56 0.41 -14.65
C VAL A 70 22.03 -1.04 -14.63
N ILE A 71 21.16 -1.99 -14.96
CA ILE A 71 21.46 -3.43 -15.01
C ILE A 71 22.49 -3.75 -16.08
N GLU A 72 22.48 -3.06 -17.24
CA GLU A 72 23.54 -3.18 -18.27
C GLU A 72 24.91 -2.73 -17.74
N ILE A 73 24.97 -1.72 -16.87
CA ILE A 73 26.21 -1.22 -16.28
C ILE A 73 26.64 -2.08 -15.09
N ASN A 74 25.69 -2.46 -14.24
CA ASN A 74 25.88 -3.30 -13.06
C ASN A 74 24.81 -4.40 -13.03
N PRO A 75 25.10 -5.61 -13.56
CA PRO A 75 24.16 -6.71 -13.66
C PRO A 75 23.59 -7.22 -12.31
N ASP A 76 24.30 -6.92 -11.22
CA ASP A 76 23.93 -7.34 -9.87
C ASP A 76 23.33 -6.20 -9.03
N ASP A 77 22.89 -5.11 -9.67
CA ASP A 77 22.19 -4.03 -8.96
C ASP A 77 20.81 -4.49 -8.54
N ILE A 78 20.72 -5.04 -7.32
CA ILE A 78 19.51 -5.63 -6.75
C ILE A 78 18.36 -4.62 -6.73
N GLY A 79 18.65 -3.34 -6.43
CA GLY A 79 17.65 -2.29 -6.39
C GLY A 79 16.97 -2.09 -7.75
N SER A 80 17.74 -2.00 -8.83
CA SER A 80 17.20 -1.87 -10.19
C SER A 80 16.49 -3.12 -10.66
N ILE A 81 17.01 -4.29 -10.36
CA ILE A 81 16.37 -5.58 -10.66
C ILE A 81 14.98 -5.65 -10.00
N ASN A 82 14.91 -5.40 -8.70
CA ASN A 82 13.65 -5.42 -7.97
C ASN A 82 12.66 -4.34 -8.48
N ASN A 83 13.12 -3.11 -8.72
CA ASN A 83 12.25 -2.04 -9.20
C ASN A 83 11.78 -2.25 -10.65
N ARG A 84 12.57 -2.93 -11.48
CA ARG A 84 12.13 -3.41 -12.79
C ARG A 84 10.98 -4.40 -12.65
N GLY A 85 11.10 -5.36 -11.72
CA GLY A 85 10.02 -6.28 -11.38
C GLY A 85 8.74 -5.56 -10.95
N ILE A 86 8.85 -4.52 -10.10
CA ILE A 86 7.69 -3.69 -9.71
C ILE A 86 7.04 -3.05 -10.94
N SER A 87 7.84 -2.46 -11.82
CA SER A 87 7.32 -1.80 -13.03
C SER A 87 6.61 -2.77 -13.96
N LEU A 88 7.14 -3.99 -14.12
CA LEU A 88 6.54 -5.08 -14.89
C LEU A 88 5.21 -5.55 -14.28
N ALA A 89 5.17 -5.74 -12.97
CA ALA A 89 3.95 -6.12 -12.24
C ALA A 89 2.82 -5.07 -12.41
N GLU A 90 3.16 -3.79 -12.38
CA GLU A 90 2.19 -2.71 -12.59
C GLU A 90 1.71 -2.58 -14.05
N LEU A 91 2.48 -3.08 -15.03
CA LEU A 91 2.07 -3.22 -16.42
C LEU A 91 1.25 -4.49 -16.68
N GLY A 92 1.13 -5.39 -15.70
CA GLY A 92 0.45 -6.68 -15.83
C GLY A 92 1.33 -7.80 -16.39
N ASN A 93 2.62 -7.58 -16.57
CA ASN A 93 3.59 -8.58 -17.01
C ASN A 93 4.05 -9.40 -15.79
N THR A 94 3.16 -10.25 -15.29
CA THR A 94 3.31 -10.93 -13.99
C THR A 94 4.44 -11.96 -13.99
N ASP A 95 4.59 -12.75 -15.05
CA ASP A 95 5.60 -13.79 -15.15
C ASP A 95 7.02 -13.17 -15.15
N ASP A 96 7.22 -12.14 -15.97
CA ASP A 96 8.48 -11.41 -15.99
C ASP A 96 8.76 -10.76 -14.63
N ALA A 97 7.74 -10.22 -13.95
CA ALA A 97 7.91 -9.62 -12.63
C ALA A 97 8.40 -10.65 -11.61
N PHE A 98 7.84 -11.87 -11.61
CA PHE A 98 8.32 -12.95 -10.75
C PHE A 98 9.76 -13.34 -11.07
N GLU A 99 10.14 -13.40 -12.36
CA GLU A 99 11.53 -13.68 -12.77
C GLU A 99 12.49 -12.65 -12.16
N TYR A 100 12.15 -11.37 -12.23
CA TYR A 100 13.00 -10.31 -11.67
C TYR A 100 13.04 -10.31 -10.13
N TYR A 101 11.95 -10.61 -9.45
CA TYR A 101 11.98 -10.79 -7.99
C TYR A 101 12.83 -12.00 -7.60
N ASN A 102 12.70 -13.13 -8.31
CA ASN A 102 13.52 -14.31 -8.07
C ASN A 102 15.01 -14.03 -8.32
N LYS A 103 15.34 -13.32 -9.41
CA LYS A 103 16.72 -12.88 -9.68
C LYS A 103 17.29 -12.03 -8.54
N ALA A 104 16.51 -11.10 -8.00
CA ALA A 104 16.94 -10.29 -6.85
C ALA A 104 17.21 -11.18 -5.61
N ILE A 105 16.37 -12.18 -5.36
CA ILE A 105 16.51 -13.14 -4.26
C ILE A 105 17.71 -14.09 -4.48
N GLU A 106 18.01 -14.46 -5.71
CA GLU A 106 19.20 -15.27 -6.05
C GLU A 106 20.50 -14.51 -5.73
N ILE A 107 20.54 -13.19 -6.02
CA ILE A 107 21.70 -12.34 -5.72
C ILE A 107 21.83 -12.11 -4.20
N ASP A 108 20.74 -11.78 -3.53
CA ASP A 108 20.70 -11.64 -2.07
C ASP A 108 19.45 -12.33 -1.49
N PRO A 109 19.56 -13.55 -0.97
CA PRO A 109 18.45 -14.26 -0.34
C PRO A 109 17.82 -13.54 0.86
N LYS A 110 18.50 -12.54 1.43
CA LYS A 110 18.01 -11.72 2.54
C LYS A 110 17.42 -10.38 2.09
N TYR A 111 17.28 -10.14 0.81
CA TYR A 111 16.68 -8.91 0.31
C TYR A 111 15.17 -8.90 0.53
N ALA A 112 14.75 -8.47 1.72
CA ALA A 112 13.36 -8.49 2.18
C ALA A 112 12.37 -7.84 1.20
N ALA A 113 12.79 -6.79 0.47
CA ALA A 113 11.92 -6.08 -0.47
C ALA A 113 11.46 -6.96 -1.63
N ALA A 114 12.31 -7.85 -2.17
CA ALA A 114 11.91 -8.74 -3.25
C ALA A 114 10.89 -9.79 -2.78
N HIS A 115 11.09 -10.38 -1.59
CA HIS A 115 10.11 -11.27 -0.98
C HIS A 115 8.77 -10.56 -0.72
N TYR A 116 8.81 -9.34 -0.19
CA TYR A 116 7.61 -8.53 0.01
C TYR A 116 6.85 -8.27 -1.30
N ASN A 117 7.56 -7.80 -2.34
CA ASN A 117 6.94 -7.49 -3.63
C ASN A 117 6.38 -8.75 -4.32
N LYS A 118 7.06 -9.89 -4.17
CA LYS A 118 6.55 -11.18 -4.62
C LYS A 118 5.25 -11.55 -3.89
N GLY A 119 5.19 -11.35 -2.58
CA GLY A 119 3.97 -11.57 -1.78
C GLY A 119 2.83 -10.64 -2.19
N VAL A 120 3.11 -9.36 -2.45
CA VAL A 120 2.12 -8.40 -2.95
C VAL A 120 1.59 -8.81 -4.33
N LEU A 121 2.45 -9.32 -5.21
CA LEU A 121 2.04 -9.77 -6.54
C LEU A 121 1.17 -11.03 -6.45
N TYR A 122 1.52 -12.01 -5.62
CA TYR A 122 0.67 -13.18 -5.37
C TYR A 122 -0.71 -12.79 -4.83
N ASP A 123 -0.78 -11.86 -3.87
CA ASP A 123 -2.07 -11.37 -3.36
C ASP A 123 -2.93 -10.70 -4.44
N LYS A 124 -2.32 -9.89 -5.33
CA LYS A 124 -3.02 -9.31 -6.49
C LYS A 124 -3.59 -10.37 -7.44
N LEU A 125 -2.95 -11.54 -7.52
CA LEU A 125 -3.39 -12.69 -8.30
C LEU A 125 -4.35 -13.62 -7.54
N LEU A 126 -4.80 -13.22 -6.34
CA LEU A 126 -5.67 -13.98 -5.43
C LEU A 126 -5.04 -15.30 -4.94
N GLN A 127 -3.72 -15.43 -5.04
CA GLN A 127 -2.91 -16.55 -4.54
C GLN A 127 -2.46 -16.22 -3.11
N HIS A 128 -3.40 -16.25 -2.18
CA HIS A 128 -3.17 -15.71 -0.83
C HIS A 128 -2.23 -16.56 0.02
N GLU A 129 -2.21 -17.88 -0.19
CA GLU A 129 -1.30 -18.80 0.49
C GLU A 129 0.16 -18.49 0.13
N GLU A 130 0.47 -18.37 -1.16
CA GLU A 130 1.80 -18.03 -1.67
C GLU A 130 2.19 -16.60 -1.28
N ALA A 131 1.20 -15.71 -1.17
CA ALA A 131 1.44 -14.36 -0.66
C ALA A 131 1.91 -14.39 0.80
N ILE A 132 1.26 -15.18 1.66
CA ILE A 132 1.67 -15.32 3.07
C ILE A 132 3.06 -15.93 3.18
N GLU A 133 3.38 -16.99 2.42
CA GLU A 133 4.71 -17.58 2.41
C GLU A 133 5.79 -16.56 2.05
N SER A 134 5.55 -15.77 1.00
CA SER A 134 6.51 -14.73 0.57
C SER A 134 6.65 -13.60 1.59
N LEU A 135 5.56 -13.20 2.25
CA LEU A 135 5.59 -12.19 3.31
C LEU A 135 6.27 -12.72 4.58
N ASP A 136 6.14 -14.00 4.89
CA ASP A 136 6.85 -14.65 5.99
C ASP A 136 8.36 -14.68 5.73
N GLU A 137 8.80 -14.98 4.50
CA GLU A 137 10.21 -14.88 4.13
C GLU A 137 10.72 -13.44 4.24
N ALA A 138 9.94 -12.45 3.78
CA ALA A 138 10.29 -11.04 3.97
C ALA A 138 10.47 -10.67 5.45
N LEU A 139 9.61 -11.17 6.34
CA LEU A 139 9.70 -10.93 7.79
C LEU A 139 10.84 -11.73 8.46
N LYS A 140 11.26 -12.85 7.92
CA LYS A 140 12.48 -13.55 8.38
C LYS A 140 13.73 -12.74 8.06
N CYS A 141 13.75 -12.06 6.90
CA CYS A 141 14.84 -11.17 6.50
C CYS A 141 14.84 -9.84 7.27
N ASP A 142 13.66 -9.25 7.49
CA ASP A 142 13.46 -8.00 8.24
C ASP A 142 12.26 -8.14 9.19
N SER A 143 12.51 -8.68 10.38
CA SER A 143 11.46 -8.90 11.39
C SER A 143 10.89 -7.62 12.00
N GLY A 144 11.53 -6.48 11.74
CA GLY A 144 11.10 -5.14 12.18
C GLY A 144 10.19 -4.43 11.19
N ASN A 145 10.02 -4.94 9.97
CA ASN A 145 9.27 -4.26 8.93
C ASN A 145 7.77 -4.25 9.21
N VAL A 146 7.31 -3.09 9.67
CA VAL A 146 5.91 -2.87 10.05
C VAL A 146 4.98 -2.98 8.84
N ASN A 147 5.40 -2.49 7.67
CA ASN A 147 4.59 -2.53 6.46
C ASN A 147 4.34 -3.97 6.00
N THR A 148 5.37 -4.81 6.05
CA THR A 148 5.26 -6.24 5.73
C THR A 148 4.34 -6.96 6.71
N ALA A 149 4.51 -6.74 8.02
CA ALA A 149 3.65 -7.32 9.04
C ALA A 149 2.19 -6.86 8.91
N PHE A 150 1.97 -5.59 8.58
CA PHE A 150 0.65 -5.03 8.35
C PHE A 150 -0.01 -5.65 7.12
N TYR A 151 0.70 -5.72 6.00
CA TYR A 151 0.17 -6.30 4.76
C TYR A 151 -0.16 -7.79 4.92
N ARG A 152 0.67 -8.54 5.65
CA ARG A 152 0.38 -9.93 6.02
C ARG A 152 -0.93 -10.05 6.80
N GLY A 153 -1.19 -9.15 7.75
CA GLY A 153 -2.47 -9.07 8.46
C GLY A 153 -3.65 -8.85 7.51
N ILE A 154 -3.50 -7.95 6.53
CA ILE A 154 -4.51 -7.72 5.48
C ILE A 154 -4.78 -9.00 4.68
N VAL A 155 -3.74 -9.72 4.26
CA VAL A 155 -3.90 -10.98 3.49
C VAL A 155 -4.61 -12.03 4.33
N PHE A 156 -4.27 -12.19 5.63
CA PHE A 156 -5.00 -13.10 6.51
C PHE A 156 -6.49 -12.72 6.63
N GLY A 157 -6.82 -11.42 6.74
CA GLY A 157 -8.21 -10.95 6.74
C GLY A 157 -8.95 -11.34 5.45
N LYS A 158 -8.33 -11.16 4.27
CA LYS A 158 -8.90 -11.59 2.98
C LYS A 158 -9.15 -13.11 2.91
N MET A 159 -8.31 -13.90 3.56
CA MET A 159 -8.48 -15.35 3.69
C MET A 159 -9.54 -15.75 4.73
N LYS A 160 -10.21 -14.79 5.35
CA LYS A 160 -11.11 -14.99 6.50
C LYS A 160 -10.43 -15.66 7.71
N LYS A 161 -9.09 -15.59 7.80
CA LYS A 161 -8.29 -16.06 8.93
C LYS A 161 -8.18 -14.95 9.98
N HIS A 162 -9.33 -14.52 10.50
CA HIS A 162 -9.51 -13.30 11.32
C HIS A 162 -8.68 -13.30 12.60
N GLU A 163 -8.50 -14.45 13.27
CA GLU A 163 -7.64 -14.52 14.48
C GLU A 163 -6.16 -14.31 14.16
N GLN A 164 -5.70 -14.82 13.01
CA GLN A 164 -4.32 -14.61 12.57
C GLN A 164 -4.09 -13.16 12.16
N ALA A 165 -5.04 -12.55 11.46
CA ALA A 165 -5.02 -11.12 11.13
C ALA A 165 -5.00 -10.26 12.40
N LEU A 166 -5.89 -10.55 13.36
CA LEU A 166 -5.96 -9.87 14.65
C LEU A 166 -4.62 -9.90 15.38
N ASN A 167 -3.97 -11.07 15.44
CA ASN A 167 -2.65 -11.22 16.07
C ASN A 167 -1.58 -10.36 15.37
N CYS A 168 -1.60 -10.27 14.04
CA CYS A 168 -0.68 -9.39 13.31
C CYS A 168 -0.86 -7.93 13.74
N PHE A 169 -2.10 -7.42 13.77
CA PHE A 169 -2.36 -6.03 14.14
C PHE A 169 -2.08 -5.75 15.62
N GLU A 170 -2.36 -6.68 16.52
CA GLU A 170 -2.01 -6.55 17.96
C GLU A 170 -0.51 -6.49 18.18
N ASN A 171 0.28 -7.29 17.45
CA ASN A 171 1.74 -7.25 17.52
C ASN A 171 2.29 -5.91 17.02
N ILE A 172 1.70 -5.34 15.96
CA ILE A 172 2.06 -4.01 15.46
C ILE A 172 1.74 -2.94 16.51
N ILE A 173 0.52 -2.94 17.06
CA ILE A 173 0.07 -1.96 18.07
C ILE A 173 0.96 -2.02 19.32
N ARG A 174 1.35 -3.20 19.77
CA ARG A 174 2.24 -3.37 20.92
C ARG A 174 3.59 -2.70 20.72
N LYS A 175 4.17 -2.79 19.52
CA LYS A 175 5.47 -2.17 19.18
C LYS A 175 5.32 -0.70 18.76
N HIS A 176 4.20 -0.36 18.13
CA HIS A 176 3.89 0.94 17.55
C HIS A 176 2.52 1.44 18.00
N PRO A 177 2.38 1.94 19.26
CA PRO A 177 1.09 2.32 19.85
C PRO A 177 0.35 3.47 19.15
N LYS A 178 0.98 4.13 18.20
CA LYS A 178 0.39 5.22 17.39
C LYS A 178 0.01 4.80 15.98
N HIS A 179 0.08 3.51 15.65
CA HIS A 179 -0.23 3.01 14.31
C HIS A 179 -1.76 2.90 14.12
N MET A 180 -2.40 4.00 13.70
CA MET A 180 -3.87 4.11 13.64
C MET A 180 -4.51 3.10 12.68
N ASP A 181 -3.88 2.82 11.54
CA ASP A 181 -4.39 1.82 10.60
C ASP A 181 -4.44 0.41 11.21
N ALA A 182 -3.46 0.05 12.04
CA ALA A 182 -3.48 -1.23 12.74
C ALA A 182 -4.63 -1.29 13.77
N PHE A 183 -4.95 -0.19 14.45
CA PHE A 183 -6.13 -0.13 15.30
C PHE A 183 -7.43 -0.28 14.51
N PHE A 184 -7.54 0.40 13.36
CA PHE A 184 -8.70 0.29 12.50
C PHE A 184 -8.92 -1.15 12.04
N HIS A 185 -7.88 -1.80 11.49
CA HIS A 185 -7.98 -3.19 11.04
C HIS A 185 -8.19 -4.17 12.20
N LYS A 186 -7.59 -3.93 13.38
CA LYS A 186 -7.93 -4.68 14.58
C LYS A 186 -9.42 -4.63 14.90
N GLY A 187 -10.04 -3.45 14.79
CA GLY A 187 -11.47 -3.28 14.97
C GLY A 187 -12.30 -4.05 13.94
N ILE A 188 -11.87 -4.02 12.67
CA ILE A 188 -12.51 -4.82 11.60
C ILE A 188 -12.46 -6.31 11.93
N GLU A 189 -11.28 -6.86 12.25
CA GLU A 189 -11.14 -8.29 12.55
C GLU A 189 -11.93 -8.71 13.79
N LEU A 190 -12.03 -7.85 14.80
CA LEU A 190 -12.90 -8.10 15.96
C LEU A 190 -14.38 -8.16 15.57
N ALA A 191 -14.84 -7.29 14.67
CA ALA A 191 -16.20 -7.30 14.17
C ALA A 191 -16.49 -8.58 13.38
N GLU A 192 -15.59 -9.00 12.48
CA GLU A 192 -15.68 -10.26 11.73
C GLU A 192 -15.71 -11.51 12.65
N LEU A 193 -15.07 -11.43 13.83
CA LEU A 193 -15.12 -12.46 14.87
C LEU A 193 -16.38 -12.37 15.77
N GLY A 194 -17.34 -11.51 15.45
CA GLY A 194 -18.56 -11.29 16.23
C GLY A 194 -18.34 -10.50 17.54
N LYS A 195 -17.15 -9.95 17.77
CA LYS A 195 -16.80 -9.19 18.98
C LYS A 195 -17.12 -7.69 18.79
N HIS A 196 -18.37 -7.40 18.41
CA HIS A 196 -18.82 -6.09 17.93
C HIS A 196 -18.64 -4.96 18.94
N GLU A 197 -18.92 -5.20 20.25
CA GLU A 197 -18.74 -4.20 21.30
C GLU A 197 -17.28 -3.76 21.40
N LYS A 198 -16.33 -4.72 21.37
CA LYS A 198 -14.90 -4.41 21.42
C LYS A 198 -14.42 -3.68 20.17
N ALA A 199 -14.99 -4.01 19.00
CA ALA A 199 -14.71 -3.31 17.75
C ALA A 199 -15.17 -1.84 17.86
N ILE A 200 -16.39 -1.60 18.34
CA ILE A 200 -16.94 -0.24 18.54
C ILE A 200 -16.09 0.57 19.51
N GLU A 201 -15.64 -0.01 20.62
CA GLU A 201 -14.75 0.69 21.57
C GLU A 201 -13.47 1.20 20.90
N ILE A 202 -12.89 0.41 19.99
CA ILE A 202 -11.69 0.82 19.21
C ILE A 202 -12.05 1.91 18.23
N PHE A 203 -13.14 1.76 17.48
CA PHE A 203 -13.59 2.72 16.51
C PHE A 203 -13.96 4.08 17.13
N ASP A 204 -14.62 4.06 18.29
CA ASP A 204 -14.95 5.29 19.04
C ASP A 204 -13.68 6.05 19.46
N LYS A 205 -12.63 5.33 19.94
CA LYS A 205 -11.34 5.95 20.22
C LYS A 205 -10.69 6.56 18.99
N LEU A 206 -10.78 5.87 17.83
CA LEU A 206 -10.28 6.42 16.56
C LEU A 206 -11.04 7.69 16.13
N LEU A 207 -12.36 7.75 16.34
CA LEU A 207 -13.15 8.95 16.06
C LEU A 207 -12.81 10.10 17.01
N GLN A 208 -12.49 9.84 18.29
CA GLN A 208 -12.04 10.87 19.22
C GLN A 208 -10.72 11.52 18.78
N ILE A 209 -9.82 10.75 18.14
CA ILE A 209 -8.51 11.25 17.69
C ILE A 209 -8.62 11.95 16.34
N HIS A 210 -9.32 11.38 15.39
CA HIS A 210 -9.36 11.82 13.98
C HIS A 210 -10.72 12.38 13.52
N GLY A 211 -11.64 12.59 14.44
CA GLY A 211 -12.92 13.25 14.18
C GLY A 211 -13.81 12.42 13.24
N ASN A 212 -14.02 12.91 12.05
CA ASN A 212 -15.05 12.44 11.12
C ASN A 212 -14.57 11.44 10.06
N ASN A 213 -13.82 10.40 10.41
CA ASN A 213 -13.40 9.38 9.44
C ASN A 213 -14.59 8.53 8.96
N VAL A 214 -14.91 8.62 7.67
CA VAL A 214 -16.07 7.96 7.06
C VAL A 214 -16.01 6.43 7.18
N ASN A 215 -14.83 5.84 7.02
CA ASN A 215 -14.65 4.38 7.10
C ASN A 215 -14.91 3.87 8.52
N VAL A 216 -14.50 4.65 9.53
CA VAL A 216 -14.74 4.30 10.94
C VAL A 216 -16.23 4.42 11.27
N ILE A 217 -16.90 5.49 10.83
CA ILE A 217 -18.36 5.66 11.01
C ILE A 217 -19.11 4.49 10.37
N TYR A 218 -18.72 4.11 9.16
CA TYR A 218 -19.29 2.97 8.46
C TYR A 218 -19.08 1.65 9.22
N ALA A 219 -17.86 1.41 9.73
CA ALA A 219 -17.56 0.21 10.50
C ALA A 219 -18.37 0.11 11.81
N ILE A 220 -18.61 1.24 12.50
CA ILE A 220 -19.50 1.28 13.67
C ILE A 220 -20.96 0.98 13.26
N SER A 221 -21.39 1.50 12.10
CA SER A 221 -22.73 1.21 11.57
C SER A 221 -22.91 -0.28 11.32
N ARG A 222 -21.95 -0.94 10.66
CA ARG A 222 -21.94 -2.39 10.42
C ARG A 222 -22.08 -3.18 11.73
N SER A 223 -21.24 -2.88 12.70
CA SER A 223 -21.25 -3.57 13.99
C SER A 223 -22.59 -3.38 14.73
N ASN A 224 -23.21 -2.18 14.65
CA ASN A 224 -24.54 -1.95 15.23
C ASN A 224 -25.64 -2.73 14.48
N ALA A 225 -25.57 -2.84 13.16
CA ALA A 225 -26.49 -3.66 12.37
C ALA A 225 -26.42 -5.13 12.78
N ALA A 226 -25.21 -5.69 12.88
CA ALA A 226 -24.99 -7.06 13.33
C ALA A 226 -25.53 -7.35 14.75
N MET A 227 -25.49 -6.34 15.64
CA MET A 227 -26.05 -6.46 17.00
C MET A 227 -27.56 -6.20 17.07
N GLY A 228 -28.23 -5.91 15.97
CA GLY A 228 -29.65 -5.58 15.93
C GLY A 228 -29.99 -4.16 16.44
N ASN A 229 -29.00 -3.27 16.60
CA ASN A 229 -29.20 -1.87 16.97
C ASN A 229 -29.59 -1.04 15.73
N ILE A 230 -30.75 -1.36 15.13
CA ILE A 230 -31.18 -0.88 13.81
C ILE A 230 -31.16 0.64 13.69
N ASP A 231 -31.75 1.36 14.63
CA ASP A 231 -31.86 2.84 14.57
C ASP A 231 -30.48 3.49 14.58
N LYS A 232 -29.54 2.99 15.41
CA LYS A 232 -28.18 3.51 15.47
C LYS A 232 -27.39 3.15 14.23
N ALA A 233 -27.55 1.94 13.71
CA ALA A 233 -26.92 1.51 12.45
C ALA A 233 -27.34 2.41 11.28
N LEU A 234 -28.65 2.63 11.09
CA LEU A 234 -29.19 3.46 10.02
C LEU A 234 -28.79 4.92 10.16
N TYR A 235 -28.77 5.46 11.38
CA TYR A 235 -28.29 6.83 11.64
C TYR A 235 -26.83 7.01 11.21
N LEU A 236 -25.93 6.08 11.63
CA LEU A 236 -24.52 6.13 11.29
C LEU A 236 -24.29 5.88 9.79
N LEU A 237 -25.04 4.97 9.17
CA LEU A 237 -24.97 4.75 7.73
C LEU A 237 -25.34 6.02 6.96
N GLU A 238 -26.40 6.74 7.38
CA GLU A 238 -26.77 8.02 6.78
C GLU A 238 -25.65 9.06 6.91
N GLN A 239 -24.96 9.14 8.07
CA GLN A 239 -23.84 10.04 8.26
C GLN A 239 -22.66 9.68 7.33
N ALA A 240 -22.35 8.40 7.16
CA ALA A 240 -21.31 7.94 6.25
C ALA A 240 -21.66 8.25 4.78
N ILE A 241 -22.92 8.01 4.35
CA ILE A 241 -23.42 8.31 3.00
C ILE A 241 -23.37 9.81 2.70
N LYS A 242 -23.67 10.69 3.68
CA LYS A 242 -23.55 12.15 3.50
C LYS A 242 -22.13 12.59 3.19
N LYS A 243 -21.12 11.85 3.62
CA LYS A 243 -19.69 12.14 3.42
C LYS A 243 -19.14 11.56 2.13
N ASP A 244 -19.46 10.31 1.83
CA ASP A 244 -19.09 9.61 0.59
C ASP A 244 -20.27 8.75 0.10
N ARG A 245 -21.13 9.40 -0.66
CA ARG A 245 -22.37 8.78 -1.14
C ARG A 245 -22.11 7.57 -2.04
N LYS A 246 -21.19 7.71 -2.99
CA LYS A 246 -20.98 6.70 -4.03
C LYS A 246 -20.40 5.42 -3.45
N THR A 247 -19.35 5.57 -2.66
CA THR A 247 -18.61 4.43 -2.09
C THR A 247 -19.44 3.71 -1.04
N ILE A 248 -20.01 4.47 -0.08
CA ILE A 248 -20.71 3.88 1.06
C ILE A 248 -22.01 3.17 0.64
N LYS A 249 -22.76 3.73 -0.31
CA LYS A 249 -23.95 3.03 -0.83
C LYS A 249 -23.63 1.69 -1.46
N LYS A 250 -22.55 1.68 -2.29
CA LYS A 250 -22.09 0.43 -2.90
C LYS A 250 -21.69 -0.59 -1.85
N TRP A 251 -20.91 -0.19 -0.86
CA TRP A 251 -20.50 -1.11 0.21
C TRP A 251 -21.70 -1.65 1.00
N ALA A 252 -22.62 -0.77 1.40
CA ALA A 252 -23.77 -1.17 2.22
C ALA A 252 -24.72 -2.14 1.53
N ILE A 253 -24.78 -2.16 0.20
CA ILE A 253 -25.61 -3.11 -0.56
C ILE A 253 -24.98 -4.51 -0.56
N ASP A 254 -23.65 -4.58 -0.62
CA ASP A 254 -22.90 -5.83 -0.75
C ASP A 254 -22.42 -6.39 0.61
N ASP A 255 -22.73 -5.72 1.73
CA ASP A 255 -22.21 -6.02 3.06
C ASP A 255 -23.19 -6.88 3.86
N GLU A 256 -22.83 -8.14 4.12
CA GLU A 256 -23.63 -9.13 4.84
C GLU A 256 -24.07 -8.67 6.26
N PHE A 257 -23.37 -7.73 6.88
CA PHE A 257 -23.80 -7.18 8.17
C PHE A 257 -25.10 -6.37 8.09
N PHE A 258 -25.51 -5.97 6.89
CA PHE A 258 -26.80 -5.28 6.68
C PHE A 258 -27.89 -6.21 6.13
N ASP A 259 -27.65 -7.51 5.97
CA ASP A 259 -28.65 -8.45 5.42
C ASP A 259 -29.98 -8.40 6.18
N SER A 260 -29.94 -8.28 7.51
CA SER A 260 -31.12 -8.13 8.34
C SER A 260 -31.92 -6.84 8.10
N LEU A 261 -31.32 -5.85 7.41
CA LEU A 261 -31.91 -4.54 7.13
C LEU A 261 -32.37 -4.38 5.67
N LEU A 262 -32.18 -5.39 4.82
CA LEU A 262 -32.54 -5.31 3.39
C LEU A 262 -34.04 -5.03 3.18
N ASP A 263 -34.90 -5.47 4.10
CA ASP A 263 -36.34 -5.21 4.07
C ASP A 263 -36.74 -3.94 4.82
N GLU A 264 -35.86 -3.30 5.55
CA GLU A 264 -36.11 -2.09 6.30
C GLU A 264 -36.34 -0.88 5.33
N PRO A 265 -37.50 -0.20 5.37
CA PRO A 265 -37.79 0.89 4.43
C PRO A 265 -36.78 2.04 4.46
N LYS A 266 -36.24 2.38 5.64
CA LYS A 266 -35.21 3.41 5.79
C LYS A 266 -33.90 3.01 5.11
N PHE A 267 -33.47 1.74 5.28
CA PHE A 267 -32.27 1.23 4.62
C PHE A 267 -32.39 1.31 3.10
N ARG A 268 -33.50 0.78 2.55
CA ARG A 268 -33.78 0.85 1.10
C ARG A 268 -33.76 2.27 0.54
N LYS A 269 -34.26 3.25 1.31
CA LYS A 269 -34.20 4.67 0.92
C LYS A 269 -32.80 5.23 0.96
N LEU A 270 -31.96 4.81 1.90
CA LEU A 270 -30.59 5.28 2.04
C LEU A 270 -29.68 4.78 0.90
N VAL A 271 -29.84 3.52 0.50
CA VAL A 271 -28.94 2.87 -0.49
C VAL A 271 -29.41 3.03 -1.95
N LYS A 272 -30.68 3.42 -2.18
CA LYS A 272 -31.15 3.86 -3.51
C LYS A 272 -30.48 5.19 -3.90
#